data_06230a35e2f6af46387ffb1547c4dcd6
#
_entry.id   06230a35e2f6af46387ffb1547c4dcd6
#
_cell.length_a   1.000
_cell.length_b   1.000
_cell.length_c   1.000
_cell.angle_alpha   90.00
_cell.angle_beta   90.00
_cell.angle_gamma   90.00
#
_symmetry.space_group_name_H-M   'P 1'
#
loop_
_entity.id
_entity.type
_entity.pdbx_description
1 polymer ?
#
loop_
_entity_poly.entity_id
_entity_poly.type
_entity_poly.pdbx_seq_one_letter_code
_entity_poly.pdbx_strand_id
1 'polypeptide(L)'
;SLKEAQARLDAAKTAPQKVSYSKSQQKAAASMVKQAQAALDQAQLELSYVKIYAPITGRVTHKTVEPGDYIVPGQTLMAIVPEDIYITANYKETELTHMKQGQQVKISIDAFPGVTFRGFVDSIQAGSGAAFSLLPPENATGNYIKVVQRIPVKIVFDEQPDLQKYYIVPGMSVVPEVDISNQLQSPSMALVNKPPYTSWIAPQNITEPNSIKMPPDNSTISE
;
A
#
# COMPACT_ATOMS: atom_id res chain seq x y z
N SER A 1 58.61 53.34 -1.01
CA SER A 1 58.79 54.06 0.24
C SER A 1 57.94 53.48 1.37
N LEU A 2 58.17 53.87 2.62
CA LEU A 2 57.51 53.37 3.82
C LEU A 2 55.95 53.44 3.72
N LYS A 3 55.39 54.50 3.13
CA LYS A 3 53.95 54.69 2.92
C LYS A 3 53.34 53.66 1.99
N GLU A 4 54.03 53.23 0.96
CA GLU A 4 53.53 52.17 0.04
C GLU A 4 53.50 50.76 0.72
N ALA A 5 54.55 50.51 1.54
CA ALA A 5 54.56 49.24 2.30
C ALA A 5 53.44 49.19 3.31
N GLN A 6 53.10 50.28 3.98
CA GLN A 6 52.00 50.39 4.93
C GLN A 6 50.66 50.24 4.25
N ALA A 7 50.44 50.84 3.09
CA ALA A 7 49.19 50.68 2.30
C ALA A 7 49.01 49.25 1.81
N ARG A 8 50.07 48.53 1.43
CA ARG A 8 50.00 47.11 1.07
C ARG A 8 49.70 46.24 2.27
N LEU A 9 50.24 46.57 3.44
CA LEU A 9 49.96 45.85 4.66
C LEU A 9 48.49 46.00 5.10
N ASP A 10 47.93 47.19 4.99
CA ASP A 10 46.52 47.45 5.33
C ASP A 10 45.55 46.82 4.31
N ALA A 11 45.93 46.82 3.02
CA ALA A 11 45.20 46.09 1.99
C ALA A 11 45.21 44.56 2.25
N ALA A 12 46.36 44.01 2.66
CA ALA A 12 46.48 42.61 3.01
C ALA A 12 45.64 42.21 4.25
N LYS A 13 45.55 43.09 5.25
CA LYS A 13 44.73 42.89 6.44
C LYS A 13 43.23 42.92 6.16
N THR A 14 42.78 43.66 5.16
CA THR A 14 41.35 43.73 4.78
C THR A 14 40.92 42.63 3.81
N ALA A 15 41.88 41.95 3.14
CA ALA A 15 41.58 40.86 2.21
C ALA A 15 40.76 39.72 2.83
N PRO A 16 41.09 39.18 4.04
CA PRO A 16 40.30 38.08 4.65
C PRO A 16 38.89 38.52 5.02
N GLN A 17 38.67 39.80 5.36
CA GLN A 17 37.33 40.34 5.64
C GLN A 17 36.46 40.39 4.38
N LYS A 18 37.05 40.79 3.24
CA LYS A 18 36.36 40.79 1.94
C LYS A 18 35.97 39.36 1.51
N VAL A 19 36.87 38.39 1.72
CA VAL A 19 36.61 36.99 1.41
C VAL A 19 35.49 36.43 2.31
N SER A 20 35.50 36.73 3.61
CA SER A 20 34.45 36.29 4.52
C SER A 20 33.11 36.91 4.19
N TYR A 21 33.06 38.17 3.80
CA TYR A 21 31.87 38.86 3.35
C TYR A 21 31.29 38.23 2.06
N SER A 22 32.13 37.99 1.04
CA SER A 22 31.73 37.32 -0.19
C SER A 22 31.20 35.91 0.09
N LYS A 23 31.87 35.17 0.98
CA LYS A 23 31.43 33.81 1.40
C LYS A 23 30.06 33.84 2.12
N SER A 24 29.84 34.87 2.95
CA SER A 24 28.56 35.08 3.61
C SER A 24 27.45 35.42 2.61
N GLN A 25 27.71 36.28 1.64
CA GLN A 25 26.77 36.57 0.55
C GLN A 25 26.46 35.36 -0.30
N GLN A 26 27.48 34.56 -0.65
CA GLN A 26 27.28 33.31 -1.38
C GLN A 26 26.41 32.33 -0.59
N LYS A 27 26.67 32.19 0.72
CA LYS A 27 25.86 31.36 1.59
C LYS A 27 24.43 31.87 1.70
N ALA A 28 24.23 33.18 1.80
CA ALA A 28 22.89 33.77 1.81
C ALA A 28 22.13 33.50 0.49
N ALA A 29 22.80 33.73 -0.65
CA ALA A 29 22.21 33.43 -1.96
C ALA A 29 21.88 31.94 -2.14
N ALA A 30 22.78 31.05 -1.71
CA ALA A 30 22.51 29.60 -1.72
C ALA A 30 21.32 29.22 -0.83
N SER A 31 21.16 29.90 0.32
CA SER A 31 19.98 29.67 1.19
C SER A 31 18.69 30.16 0.54
N MET A 32 18.72 31.30 -0.17
CA MET A 32 17.55 31.78 -0.92
C MET A 32 17.13 30.82 -2.05
N VAL A 33 18.11 30.25 -2.75
CA VAL A 33 17.85 29.24 -3.78
C VAL A 33 17.21 28.02 -3.17
N LYS A 34 17.71 27.52 -2.03
CA LYS A 34 17.10 26.39 -1.32
C LYS A 34 15.67 26.69 -0.85
N GLN A 35 15.44 27.90 -0.38
CA GLN A 35 14.09 28.32 0.04
C GLN A 35 13.13 28.38 -1.15
N ALA A 36 13.58 28.95 -2.28
CA ALA A 36 12.78 28.99 -3.50
C ALA A 36 12.49 27.58 -4.05
N GLN A 37 13.49 26.68 -3.98
CA GLN A 37 13.30 25.28 -4.36
C GLN A 37 12.27 24.58 -3.47
N ALA A 38 12.36 24.76 -2.16
CA ALA A 38 11.38 24.17 -1.23
C ALA A 38 9.95 24.70 -1.48
N ALA A 39 9.81 25.99 -1.82
CA ALA A 39 8.52 26.56 -2.18
C ALA A 39 7.99 25.98 -3.50
N LEU A 40 8.86 25.75 -4.49
CA LEU A 40 8.48 25.08 -5.74
C LEU A 40 8.03 23.65 -5.48
N ASP A 41 8.81 22.89 -4.71
CA ASP A 41 8.49 21.51 -4.36
C ASP A 41 7.12 21.42 -3.63
N GLN A 42 6.86 22.35 -2.72
CA GLN A 42 5.58 22.46 -2.04
C GLN A 42 4.42 22.73 -3.01
N ALA A 43 4.58 23.67 -3.94
CA ALA A 43 3.57 23.97 -4.94
C ALA A 43 3.32 22.80 -5.90
N GLN A 44 4.39 22.06 -6.26
CA GLN A 44 4.27 20.85 -7.08
C GLN A 44 3.52 19.73 -6.32
N LEU A 45 3.78 19.58 -5.03
CA LEU A 45 3.06 18.62 -4.18
C LEU A 45 1.57 18.97 -4.11
N GLU A 46 1.23 20.23 -3.89
CA GLU A 46 -0.16 20.71 -3.88
C GLU A 46 -0.85 20.45 -5.22
N LEU A 47 -0.16 20.71 -6.33
CA LEU A 47 -0.67 20.39 -7.66
C LEU A 47 -0.90 18.89 -7.86
N SER A 48 -0.05 18.04 -7.29
CA SER A 48 -0.22 16.58 -7.39
C SER A 48 -1.51 16.09 -6.73
N TYR A 49 -1.99 16.77 -5.70
CA TYR A 49 -3.23 16.42 -5.01
C TYR A 49 -4.51 16.80 -5.78
N VAL A 50 -4.40 17.63 -6.82
CA VAL A 50 -5.54 17.98 -7.69
C VAL A 50 -6.03 16.77 -8.49
N LYS A 51 -5.15 15.80 -8.76
CA LYS A 51 -5.49 14.58 -9.49
C LYS A 51 -5.42 13.38 -8.57
N ILE A 52 -6.56 12.74 -8.36
CA ILE A 52 -6.66 11.52 -7.56
C ILE A 52 -6.64 10.33 -8.52
N TYR A 53 -5.64 9.48 -8.38
CA TYR A 53 -5.48 8.28 -9.20
C TYR A 53 -5.96 7.04 -8.44
N ALA A 54 -6.53 6.08 -9.19
CA ALA A 54 -6.89 4.79 -8.64
C ALA A 54 -5.61 4.02 -8.25
N PRO A 55 -5.48 3.54 -7.00
CA PRO A 55 -4.29 2.81 -6.57
C PRO A 55 -4.21 1.39 -7.13
N ILE A 56 -5.35 0.83 -7.56
CA ILE A 56 -5.47 -0.53 -8.10
C ILE A 56 -6.44 -0.54 -9.27
N THR A 57 -6.28 -1.54 -10.14
CA THR A 57 -7.27 -1.85 -11.16
C THR A 57 -8.48 -2.52 -10.52
N GLY A 58 -9.68 -2.10 -10.87
CA GLY A 58 -10.91 -2.66 -10.30
C GLY A 58 -12.15 -1.90 -10.72
N ARG A 59 -13.27 -2.33 -10.19
CA ARG A 59 -14.59 -1.72 -10.44
C ARG A 59 -14.92 -0.70 -9.35
N VAL A 60 -15.30 0.50 -9.76
CA VAL A 60 -15.74 1.54 -8.83
C VAL A 60 -17.12 1.18 -8.28
N THR A 61 -17.25 1.29 -6.97
CA THR A 61 -18.51 1.14 -6.25
C THR A 61 -18.64 2.20 -5.16
N HIS A 62 -19.83 2.37 -4.65
CA HIS A 62 -20.12 3.30 -3.54
C HIS A 62 -19.53 4.70 -3.75
N LYS A 63 -19.81 5.27 -4.95
CA LYS A 63 -19.45 6.66 -5.25
C LYS A 63 -20.32 7.60 -4.40
N THR A 64 -19.70 8.43 -3.56
CA THR A 64 -20.37 9.34 -2.63
C THR A 64 -20.25 10.81 -3.01
N VAL A 65 -19.54 11.12 -4.10
CA VAL A 65 -19.27 12.50 -4.52
C VAL A 65 -19.79 12.75 -5.93
N GLU A 66 -20.29 13.95 -6.16
CA GLU A 66 -20.73 14.42 -7.45
C GLU A 66 -19.93 15.65 -7.90
N PRO A 67 -19.87 15.93 -9.22
CA PRO A 67 -19.24 17.14 -9.72
C PRO A 67 -19.85 18.41 -9.09
N GLY A 68 -19.01 19.23 -8.47
CA GLY A 68 -19.42 20.43 -7.75
C GLY A 68 -19.42 20.28 -6.22
N ASP A 69 -19.26 19.06 -5.70
CA ASP A 69 -19.18 18.85 -4.27
C ASP A 69 -17.88 19.40 -3.67
N TYR A 70 -17.99 19.93 -2.49
CA TYR A 70 -16.82 20.32 -1.70
C TYR A 70 -16.28 19.12 -0.93
N ILE A 71 -15.03 18.76 -1.17
CA ILE A 71 -14.36 17.62 -0.53
C ILE A 71 -13.32 18.12 0.48
N VAL A 72 -13.15 17.34 1.57
CA VAL A 72 -12.14 17.60 2.60
C VAL A 72 -11.15 16.43 2.69
N PRO A 73 -9.92 16.68 3.13
CA PRO A 73 -8.95 15.61 3.37
C PRO A 73 -9.50 14.56 4.33
N GLY A 74 -9.34 13.27 3.99
CA GLY A 74 -9.86 12.16 4.78
C GLY A 74 -11.29 11.72 4.45
N GLN A 75 -11.98 12.44 3.56
CA GLN A 75 -13.31 12.04 3.11
C GLN A 75 -13.24 10.84 2.15
N THR A 76 -14.11 9.85 2.36
CA THR A 76 -14.26 8.73 1.41
C THR A 76 -15.00 9.22 0.16
N LEU A 77 -14.39 9.07 -0.99
CA LEU A 77 -14.97 9.49 -2.27
C LEU A 77 -15.67 8.36 -3.00
N MET A 78 -15.03 7.19 -3.03
CA MET A 78 -15.54 5.97 -3.67
C MET A 78 -14.76 4.77 -3.16
N ALA A 79 -15.28 3.57 -3.40
CA ALA A 79 -14.57 2.32 -3.16
C ALA A 79 -14.21 1.66 -4.49
N ILE A 80 -13.05 1.00 -4.54
CA ILE A 80 -12.61 0.23 -5.70
C ILE A 80 -12.55 -1.23 -5.27
N VAL A 81 -13.31 -2.07 -5.97
CA VAL A 81 -13.30 -3.52 -5.78
C VAL A 81 -12.35 -4.13 -6.79
N PRO A 82 -11.26 -4.79 -6.34
CA PRO A 82 -10.33 -5.47 -7.25
C PRO A 82 -11.01 -6.63 -7.97
N GLU A 83 -10.45 -7.03 -9.10
CA GLU A 83 -10.93 -8.18 -9.87
C GLU A 83 -10.56 -9.53 -9.22
N ASP A 84 -9.49 -9.53 -8.41
CA ASP A 84 -9.09 -10.72 -7.64
C ASP A 84 -10.04 -10.94 -6.46
N ILE A 85 -11.01 -11.81 -6.64
CA ILE A 85 -11.99 -12.17 -5.61
C ILE A 85 -11.59 -13.45 -4.88
N TYR A 86 -11.93 -13.53 -3.61
CA TYR A 86 -11.76 -14.71 -2.77
C TYR A 86 -12.98 -14.91 -1.87
N ILE A 87 -13.08 -16.08 -1.28
CA ILE A 87 -14.19 -16.45 -0.39
C ILE A 87 -13.65 -16.57 1.03
N THR A 88 -14.36 -15.96 1.98
CA THR A 88 -14.14 -16.19 3.40
C THR A 88 -15.27 -17.05 3.94
N ALA A 89 -14.97 -18.31 4.23
CA ALA A 89 -15.93 -19.26 4.76
C ALA A 89 -15.70 -19.48 6.26
N ASN A 90 -16.75 -19.37 7.06
CA ASN A 90 -16.69 -19.53 8.51
C ASN A 90 -17.07 -20.95 8.92
N TYR A 91 -16.06 -21.83 9.01
CA TYR A 91 -16.24 -23.23 9.43
C TYR A 91 -16.25 -23.37 10.95
N LYS A 92 -16.95 -24.38 11.47
CA LYS A 92 -16.88 -24.73 12.89
C LYS A 92 -15.50 -25.29 13.24
N GLU A 93 -15.00 -24.99 14.42
CA GLU A 93 -13.74 -25.52 14.93
C GLU A 93 -13.64 -27.07 14.82
N THR A 94 -14.76 -27.75 15.00
CA THR A 94 -14.85 -29.22 14.90
C THR A 94 -14.67 -29.75 13.47
N GLU A 95 -14.92 -28.94 12.46
CA GLU A 95 -14.78 -29.29 11.04
C GLU A 95 -13.34 -29.12 10.53
N LEU A 96 -12.54 -28.31 11.23
CA LEU A 96 -11.17 -28.01 10.83
C LEU A 96 -10.17 -29.15 11.06
N THR A 97 -10.53 -30.16 11.85
CA THR A 97 -9.64 -31.28 12.19
C THR A 97 -9.05 -31.98 10.95
N HIS A 98 -9.82 -32.05 9.88
CA HIS A 98 -9.43 -32.71 8.62
C HIS A 98 -9.14 -31.73 7.49
N MET A 99 -9.23 -30.43 7.77
CA MET A 99 -9.03 -29.39 6.78
C MET A 99 -7.56 -28.93 6.74
N LYS A 100 -6.97 -28.90 5.55
CA LYS A 100 -5.58 -28.50 5.32
C LYS A 100 -5.51 -27.52 4.15
N GLN A 101 -4.50 -26.65 4.19
CA GLN A 101 -4.17 -25.77 3.07
C GLN A 101 -3.89 -26.61 1.82
N GLY A 102 -4.39 -26.16 0.67
CA GLY A 102 -4.23 -26.80 -0.64
C GLY A 102 -5.32 -27.84 -0.98
N GLN A 103 -6.25 -28.13 -0.09
CA GLN A 103 -7.39 -29.02 -0.40
C GLN A 103 -8.31 -28.38 -1.43
N GLN A 104 -8.85 -29.22 -2.33
CA GLN A 104 -9.81 -28.77 -3.34
C GLN A 104 -11.16 -28.45 -2.71
N VAL A 105 -11.79 -27.42 -3.28
CA VAL A 105 -13.09 -26.93 -2.83
C VAL A 105 -14.01 -26.79 -4.02
N LYS A 106 -15.22 -27.35 -3.90
CA LYS A 106 -16.34 -27.03 -4.78
C LYS A 106 -17.05 -25.80 -4.24
N ILE A 107 -17.30 -24.84 -5.11
CA ILE A 107 -17.89 -23.57 -4.75
C ILE A 107 -19.21 -23.41 -5.50
N SER A 108 -20.29 -23.32 -4.77
CA SER A 108 -21.62 -23.01 -5.30
C SER A 108 -22.01 -21.61 -4.85
N ILE A 109 -22.44 -20.78 -5.78
CA ILE A 109 -22.88 -19.40 -5.53
C ILE A 109 -24.39 -19.37 -5.72
N ASP A 110 -25.14 -18.90 -4.73
CA ASP A 110 -26.60 -18.91 -4.74
C ASP A 110 -27.18 -18.10 -5.91
N ALA A 111 -26.47 -17.08 -6.35
CA ALA A 111 -26.87 -16.26 -7.50
C ALA A 111 -26.79 -17.00 -8.84
N PHE A 112 -26.04 -18.11 -8.93
CA PHE A 112 -25.84 -18.89 -10.16
C PHE A 112 -26.13 -20.37 -9.95
N PRO A 113 -27.41 -20.75 -9.78
CA PRO A 113 -27.80 -22.12 -9.54
C PRO A 113 -27.38 -23.03 -10.72
N GLY A 114 -26.80 -24.19 -10.40
CA GLY A 114 -26.32 -25.14 -11.39
C GLY A 114 -24.91 -24.88 -11.93
N VAL A 115 -24.23 -23.80 -11.53
CA VAL A 115 -22.83 -23.54 -11.86
C VAL A 115 -21.97 -23.86 -10.64
N THR A 116 -20.98 -24.74 -10.82
CA THR A 116 -20.01 -25.09 -9.79
C THR A 116 -18.66 -24.54 -10.18
N PHE A 117 -18.07 -23.75 -9.32
CA PHE A 117 -16.71 -23.26 -9.46
C PHE A 117 -15.76 -24.16 -8.67
N ARG A 118 -14.49 -24.16 -9.05
CA ARG A 118 -13.43 -24.87 -8.34
C ARG A 118 -12.50 -23.88 -7.66
N GLY A 119 -11.98 -24.29 -6.52
CA GLY A 119 -11.00 -23.53 -5.78
C GLY A 119 -10.22 -24.41 -4.84
N PHE A 120 -9.40 -23.82 -4.03
CA PHE A 120 -8.61 -24.50 -3.02
C PHE A 120 -8.53 -23.67 -1.74
N VAL A 121 -8.28 -24.35 -0.63
CA VAL A 121 -8.04 -23.71 0.67
C VAL A 121 -6.69 -22.99 0.62
N ASP A 122 -6.72 -21.66 0.67
CA ASP A 122 -5.50 -20.84 0.68
C ASP A 122 -4.91 -20.77 2.09
N SER A 123 -5.70 -20.39 3.05
CA SER A 123 -5.25 -20.25 4.44
C SER A 123 -6.38 -20.42 5.44
N ILE A 124 -6.03 -20.90 6.63
CA ILE A 124 -6.91 -20.99 7.79
C ILE A 124 -6.46 -19.91 8.77
N GLN A 125 -7.38 -19.05 9.19
CA GLN A 125 -7.04 -17.98 10.12
C GLN A 125 -6.66 -18.54 11.49
N ALA A 126 -5.60 -18.00 12.11
CA ALA A 126 -5.06 -18.45 13.39
C ALA A 126 -5.91 -18.07 14.62
N GLY A 127 -7.19 -17.76 14.44
CA GLY A 127 -8.08 -17.40 15.53
C GLY A 127 -9.54 -17.28 15.11
N SER A 128 -10.44 -17.40 16.06
CA SER A 128 -11.87 -17.26 15.79
C SER A 128 -12.26 -15.80 15.54
N GLY A 129 -13.30 -15.58 14.75
CA GLY A 129 -13.81 -14.23 14.50
C GLY A 129 -14.23 -13.50 15.79
N ALA A 130 -14.66 -14.24 16.80
CA ALA A 130 -15.01 -13.69 18.11
C ALA A 130 -13.77 -13.17 18.88
N ALA A 131 -12.61 -13.80 18.73
CA ALA A 131 -11.37 -13.37 19.39
C ALA A 131 -10.84 -12.03 18.86
N PHE A 132 -11.15 -11.69 17.62
CA PHE A 132 -10.73 -10.43 16.97
C PHE A 132 -11.86 -9.39 16.89
N SER A 133 -13.02 -9.66 17.51
CA SER A 133 -14.10 -8.68 17.59
C SER A 133 -13.75 -7.57 18.58
N LEU A 134 -14.10 -6.33 18.22
CA LEU A 134 -13.97 -5.17 19.13
C LEU A 134 -14.84 -5.33 20.40
N LEU A 135 -15.91 -6.11 20.32
CA LEU A 135 -16.79 -6.46 21.42
C LEU A 135 -16.93 -7.99 21.45
N PRO A 136 -16.04 -8.72 22.12
CA PRO A 136 -16.20 -10.16 22.31
C PRO A 136 -17.52 -10.45 23.02
N PRO A 137 -18.23 -11.52 22.65
CA PRO A 137 -19.44 -11.90 23.35
C PRO A 137 -19.10 -12.34 24.79
N GLU A 138 -19.44 -11.50 25.78
CA GLU A 138 -19.33 -11.84 27.20
C GLU A 138 -20.56 -12.63 27.63
N ASN A 139 -20.34 -13.82 28.19
CA ASN A 139 -21.41 -14.59 28.84
C ASN A 139 -21.71 -13.97 30.20
N ALA A 140 -22.62 -12.97 30.24
CA ALA A 140 -22.96 -12.21 31.43
C ALA A 140 -23.69 -13.01 32.54
N THR A 141 -23.98 -14.30 32.34
CA THR A 141 -24.84 -15.08 33.25
C THR A 141 -24.11 -16.14 34.11
N GLY A 142 -22.75 -16.11 34.15
CA GLY A 142 -21.99 -16.98 35.06
C GLY A 142 -22.02 -18.49 34.75
N ASN A 143 -22.85 -18.95 33.83
CA ASN A 143 -22.86 -20.31 33.37
C ASN A 143 -21.93 -20.51 32.18
N TYR A 144 -20.84 -21.26 32.35
CA TYR A 144 -19.92 -21.60 31.27
C TYR A 144 -20.58 -22.59 30.31
N ILE A 145 -21.13 -22.08 29.21
CA ILE A 145 -21.60 -22.89 28.10
C ILE A 145 -20.52 -22.93 27.05
N LYS A 146 -20.02 -24.14 26.73
CA LYS A 146 -19.05 -24.31 25.62
C LYS A 146 -19.77 -24.01 24.30
N VAL A 147 -19.46 -22.88 23.69
CA VAL A 147 -19.94 -22.47 22.37
C VAL A 147 -18.91 -22.88 21.34
N VAL A 148 -19.30 -23.62 20.31
CA VAL A 148 -18.42 -23.97 19.19
C VAL A 148 -18.06 -22.68 18.43
N GLN A 149 -16.79 -22.36 18.36
CA GLN A 149 -16.29 -21.20 17.66
C GLN A 149 -16.28 -21.42 16.15
N ARG A 150 -16.39 -20.33 15.39
CA ARG A 150 -16.22 -20.34 13.94
C ARG A 150 -14.88 -19.71 13.57
N ILE A 151 -14.16 -20.37 12.68
CA ILE A 151 -12.85 -19.96 12.23
C ILE A 151 -12.94 -19.63 10.74
N PRO A 152 -12.53 -18.42 10.32
CA PRO A 152 -12.52 -18.03 8.93
C PRO A 152 -11.46 -18.81 8.15
N VAL A 153 -11.87 -19.37 7.03
CA VAL A 153 -11.02 -20.05 6.06
C VAL A 153 -11.07 -19.28 4.76
N LYS A 154 -9.91 -18.88 4.25
CA LYS A 154 -9.79 -18.22 2.97
C LYS A 154 -9.68 -19.26 1.87
N ILE A 155 -10.58 -19.17 0.89
CA ILE A 155 -10.65 -20.03 -0.28
C ILE A 155 -10.45 -19.16 -1.51
N VAL A 156 -9.57 -19.60 -2.40
CA VAL A 156 -9.25 -18.90 -3.65
C VAL A 156 -9.74 -19.77 -4.81
N PHE A 157 -10.23 -19.13 -5.85
CA PHE A 157 -10.63 -19.81 -7.06
C PHE A 157 -9.40 -20.38 -7.79
N ASP A 158 -9.53 -21.58 -8.35
CA ASP A 158 -8.48 -22.20 -9.17
C ASP A 158 -8.22 -21.36 -10.44
N GLU A 159 -9.32 -21.03 -11.11
CA GLU A 159 -9.33 -20.03 -12.18
C GLU A 159 -10.27 -18.90 -11.75
N GLN A 160 -9.81 -17.65 -11.88
CA GLN A 160 -10.67 -16.50 -11.57
C GLN A 160 -11.90 -16.55 -12.48
N PRO A 161 -13.11 -16.52 -11.89
CA PRO A 161 -14.33 -16.54 -12.68
C PRO A 161 -14.38 -15.34 -13.64
N ASP A 162 -14.88 -15.58 -14.84
CA ASP A 162 -15.12 -14.50 -15.79
C ASP A 162 -16.19 -13.55 -15.25
N LEU A 163 -15.74 -12.38 -14.76
CA LEU A 163 -16.60 -11.36 -14.18
C LEU A 163 -17.50 -10.65 -15.21
N GLN A 164 -17.26 -10.86 -16.51
CA GLN A 164 -18.16 -10.37 -17.55
C GLN A 164 -19.34 -11.31 -17.73
N LYS A 165 -19.11 -12.61 -17.61
CA LYS A 165 -20.12 -13.66 -17.72
C LYS A 165 -20.88 -13.86 -16.42
N TYR A 166 -20.17 -13.87 -15.30
CA TYR A 166 -20.74 -14.06 -13.95
C TYR A 166 -20.52 -12.79 -13.14
N TYR A 167 -21.57 -12.03 -12.91
CA TYR A 167 -21.49 -10.81 -12.13
C TYR A 167 -21.36 -11.14 -10.64
N ILE A 168 -20.16 -11.57 -10.24
CA ILE A 168 -19.87 -11.91 -8.85
C ILE A 168 -19.36 -10.65 -8.14
N VAL A 169 -20.01 -10.32 -7.01
CA VAL A 169 -19.68 -9.15 -6.19
C VAL A 169 -19.44 -9.55 -4.74
N PRO A 170 -18.61 -8.81 -4.01
CA PRO A 170 -18.44 -9.04 -2.58
C PRO A 170 -19.77 -8.99 -1.82
N GLY A 171 -19.94 -9.88 -0.84
CA GLY A 171 -21.15 -9.97 -0.05
C GLY A 171 -22.19 -10.98 -0.57
N MET A 172 -21.95 -11.65 -1.68
CA MET A 172 -22.79 -12.75 -2.14
C MET A 172 -22.68 -13.97 -1.22
N SER A 173 -23.79 -14.70 -1.10
CA SER A 173 -23.85 -15.99 -0.37
C SER A 173 -23.22 -17.09 -1.22
N VAL A 174 -22.33 -17.84 -0.58
CA VAL A 174 -21.55 -18.91 -1.21
C VAL A 174 -21.54 -20.12 -0.30
N VAL A 175 -21.70 -21.30 -0.86
CA VAL A 175 -21.60 -22.59 -0.16
C VAL A 175 -20.35 -23.32 -0.66
N PRO A 176 -19.23 -23.29 0.08
CA PRO A 176 -18.03 -24.03 -0.25
C PRO A 176 -18.07 -25.42 0.39
N GLU A 177 -17.79 -26.45 -0.42
CA GLU A 177 -17.64 -27.83 -0.01
C GLU A 177 -16.17 -28.25 -0.16
N VAL A 178 -15.48 -28.46 0.96
CA VAL A 178 -14.07 -28.88 0.97
C VAL A 178 -13.95 -30.38 0.85
N ASP A 179 -13.17 -30.87 -0.09
CA ASP A 179 -12.88 -32.28 -0.23
C ASP A 179 -11.79 -32.70 0.77
N ILE A 180 -12.17 -33.37 1.83
CA ILE A 180 -11.28 -33.88 2.89
C ILE A 180 -10.73 -35.27 2.58
N SER A 181 -11.22 -35.95 1.53
CA SER A 181 -10.79 -37.32 1.19
C SER A 181 -9.46 -37.36 0.42
N ASN A 182 -9.14 -36.30 -0.27
CA ASN A 182 -7.96 -36.22 -1.13
C ASN A 182 -6.78 -35.55 -0.40
N GLN A 183 -5.82 -36.35 0.06
CA GLN A 183 -4.59 -35.84 0.63
C GLN A 183 -3.72 -35.27 -0.49
N LEU A 184 -3.73 -33.91 -0.61
CA LEU A 184 -2.69 -33.11 -1.26
C LEU A 184 -2.38 -33.47 -2.73
N GLN A 185 -3.22 -33.11 -3.65
CA GLN A 185 -2.71 -32.66 -4.95
C GLN A 185 -2.29 -31.19 -4.77
N SER A 186 -0.98 -30.99 -4.76
CA SER A 186 -0.41 -29.63 -4.74
C SER A 186 -0.98 -28.84 -5.91
N PRO A 187 -1.55 -27.65 -5.69
CA PRO A 187 -1.95 -26.80 -6.81
C PRO A 187 -0.76 -26.60 -7.73
N SER A 188 -1.00 -26.64 -9.01
CA SER A 188 0.00 -26.38 -10.04
C SER A 188 0.79 -25.13 -9.66
N MET A 189 2.10 -25.22 -9.56
CA MET A 189 3.03 -24.16 -9.07
C MET A 189 2.95 -22.84 -9.84
N ALA A 190 2.07 -22.73 -10.83
CA ALA A 190 1.92 -21.55 -11.68
C ALA A 190 1.29 -20.34 -10.96
N LEU A 191 0.55 -20.54 -9.85
CA LEU A 191 -0.13 -19.45 -9.12
C LEU A 191 0.58 -19.02 -7.84
N VAL A 192 1.60 -19.74 -7.38
CA VAL A 192 2.32 -19.46 -6.12
C VAL A 192 3.31 -18.29 -6.24
N ASN A 193 3.58 -17.81 -7.44
CA ASN A 193 4.54 -16.72 -7.69
C ASN A 193 3.93 -15.31 -7.68
N LYS A 194 2.72 -15.12 -7.16
CA LYS A 194 2.26 -13.77 -6.84
C LYS A 194 2.82 -13.43 -5.45
N PRO A 195 3.72 -12.47 -5.30
CA PRO A 195 4.28 -12.13 -3.98
C PRO A 195 3.13 -11.73 -3.04
N PRO A 196 3.21 -12.10 -1.76
CA PRO A 196 2.25 -11.64 -0.78
C PRO A 196 2.24 -10.11 -0.78
N TYR A 197 1.11 -9.49 -0.55
CA TYR A 197 0.80 -8.05 -0.56
C TYR A 197 1.78 -7.17 0.27
N THR A 198 3.07 -7.26 0.05
CA THR A 198 4.11 -6.51 0.75
C THR A 198 4.91 -5.59 -0.17
N SER A 199 4.31 -5.11 -1.24
CA SER A 199 4.92 -4.00 -1.94
C SER A 199 3.90 -2.88 -2.10
N TRP A 200 3.88 -1.97 -1.16
CA TRP A 200 3.59 -0.60 -1.44
C TRP A 200 4.65 -0.14 -2.44
N ILE A 201 4.44 -0.44 -3.72
CA ILE A 201 5.20 0.20 -4.78
C ILE A 201 4.64 1.61 -4.83
N ALA A 202 5.38 2.55 -4.23
CA ALA A 202 5.22 3.95 -4.55
C ALA A 202 5.20 4.07 -6.08
N PRO A 203 4.31 4.88 -6.67
CA PRO A 203 4.21 5.01 -8.12
C PRO A 203 5.59 5.37 -8.67
N GLN A 204 6.18 4.49 -9.47
CA GLN A 204 7.47 4.68 -10.14
C GLN A 204 7.31 5.65 -11.32
N ASN A 205 6.91 6.87 -11.04
CA ASN A 205 6.96 7.97 -12.01
C ASN A 205 7.06 9.32 -11.30
N ILE A 206 7.90 9.36 -10.25
CA ILE A 206 8.57 10.62 -9.94
C ILE A 206 9.86 10.51 -10.74
N THR A 207 9.89 11.09 -11.95
CA THR A 207 11.10 11.43 -12.65
C THR A 207 11.97 12.17 -11.63
N GLU A 208 13.08 11.54 -11.24
CA GLU A 208 14.08 12.21 -10.42
C GLU A 208 14.38 13.57 -11.06
N PRO A 209 14.33 14.67 -10.30
CA PRO A 209 14.75 15.94 -10.84
C PRO A 209 16.21 15.77 -11.22
N ASN A 210 16.48 16.04 -12.49
CA ASN A 210 17.77 16.06 -13.16
C ASN A 210 18.88 16.42 -12.16
N SER A 211 19.69 15.45 -11.78
CA SER A 211 20.84 15.66 -10.93
C SER A 211 21.78 16.61 -11.66
N ILE A 212 21.75 17.86 -11.26
CA ILE A 212 22.74 18.85 -11.68
C ILE A 212 24.10 18.30 -11.22
N LYS A 213 24.87 17.77 -12.16
CA LYS A 213 26.27 17.43 -11.96
C LYS A 213 26.97 18.67 -11.46
N MET A 214 27.31 18.73 -10.20
CA MET A 214 28.27 19.70 -9.69
C MET A 214 29.61 19.42 -10.38
N PRO A 215 30.32 20.47 -10.83
CA PRO A 215 31.68 20.30 -11.32
C PRO A 215 32.57 19.81 -10.16
N PRO A 216 33.63 19.04 -10.45
CA PRO A 216 34.50 18.48 -9.43
C PRO A 216 35.16 19.60 -8.61
N ASP A 217 35.14 19.44 -7.30
CA ASP A 217 35.82 20.28 -6.32
C ASP A 217 37.34 20.12 -6.50
N ASN A 218 37.97 21.11 -7.12
CA ASN A 218 39.41 21.20 -7.30
C ASN A 218 40.02 21.83 -6.05
N SER A 219 39.95 21.20 -4.90
CA SER A 219 40.66 21.58 -3.71
C SER A 219 41.72 20.53 -3.30
N THR A 220 42.70 20.34 -4.19
CA THR A 220 43.99 19.78 -3.79
C THR A 220 45.05 20.84 -4.18
N ILE A 221 45.35 21.70 -3.26
CA ILE A 221 46.62 22.41 -3.25
C ILE A 221 47.35 21.88 -2.03
N SER A 222 48.33 21.03 -2.32
CA SER A 222 49.40 20.63 -1.45
C SER A 222 50.39 21.80 -1.31
N GLU A 223 50.92 21.96 -0.10
CA GLU A 223 52.08 22.73 0.35
C GLU A 223 52.05 24.27 0.18
#